data_a63ee0773d2b902e1ee55b3585fbd918
#
_entry.id   a63ee0773d2b902e1ee55b3585fbd918
#
_cell.length_a   1.000
_cell.length_b   1.000
_cell.length_c   1.000
_cell.angle_alpha   90.00
_cell.angle_beta   90.00
_cell.angle_gamma   90.00
#
_symmetry.space_group_name_H-M   'P 1'
#
loop_
_entity.id
_entity.type
_entity.pdbx_description
1 polymer ?
#
loop_
_entity_poly.entity_id
_entity_poly.type
_entity_poly.pdbx_seq_one_letter_code
_entity_poly.pdbx_strand_id
1 'polypeptide(L)'
;MKQKILISTGGSGGHVVPATIMYEHLKDQFHVSMSTDYRGLKFLNKDKYNLEIFNVIPISKNILLLPFQIFLIIYLIIKSIIFLRKQKVDILISTGGYMSLPLCLASKILSIKLFLFEPNMVLGRSNKFFIKSCEKIFCYSNKIKNFPDKYIDKISVISALLRKKFYDAKKADDIDNKISLLIIGGSQGAKIFDSLIKSSIIELSKKYYLKVYQQTNSINFEELKKFYNDKNINFELFDFNEDILNLMSKSNICITRAGASTLAELVYLNLPCIAIPLPTSKDNHQFENAFFYNKIGCNWILNQN
;
A
#
# COMPACT_ATOMS: atom_id res chain seq x y z
N MET A 1 -9.06 -27.85 14.76
CA MET A 1 -8.28 -27.52 13.51
C MET A 1 -8.17 -26.00 13.39
N LYS A 2 -7.01 -25.47 12.94
CA LYS A 2 -6.87 -24.04 12.66
C LYS A 2 -7.77 -23.66 11.49
N GLN A 3 -8.46 -22.50 11.58
CA GLN A 3 -9.25 -21.97 10.47
C GLN A 3 -8.37 -21.63 9.27
N LYS A 4 -8.91 -21.79 8.06
CA LYS A 4 -8.24 -21.49 6.80
C LYS A 4 -8.64 -20.13 6.27
N ILE A 5 -7.68 -19.24 6.17
CA ILE A 5 -7.86 -17.86 5.69
C ILE A 5 -7.23 -17.72 4.32
N LEU A 6 -7.99 -17.19 3.37
CA LEU A 6 -7.47 -16.72 2.09
C LEU A 6 -7.44 -15.19 2.07
N ILE A 7 -6.26 -14.60 1.82
CA ILE A 7 -6.11 -13.16 1.61
C ILE A 7 -6.07 -12.88 0.10
N SER A 8 -7.08 -12.18 -0.40
CA SER A 8 -7.20 -11.81 -1.81
C SER A 8 -6.65 -10.40 -2.03
N THR A 9 -5.60 -10.30 -2.85
CA THR A 9 -4.90 -9.04 -3.12
C THR A 9 -4.37 -9.01 -4.56
N GLY A 10 -3.98 -7.83 -5.05
CA GLY A 10 -3.33 -7.70 -6.36
C GLY A 10 -3.37 -6.29 -6.95
N GLY A 11 -2.90 -6.17 -8.17
CA GLY A 11 -2.84 -4.93 -8.91
C GLY A 11 -1.64 -4.07 -8.53
N SER A 12 -1.69 -3.34 -7.42
CA SER A 12 -0.63 -2.41 -7.00
C SER A 12 -0.11 -2.74 -5.61
N GLY A 13 1.08 -2.21 -5.28
CA GLY A 13 1.66 -2.35 -3.95
C GLY A 13 0.78 -1.82 -2.83
N GLY A 14 -0.11 -0.84 -3.10
CA GLY A 14 -1.07 -0.34 -2.13
C GLY A 14 -2.07 -1.38 -1.61
N HIS A 15 -2.34 -2.44 -2.37
CA HIS A 15 -3.15 -3.59 -1.95
C HIS A 15 -2.27 -4.74 -1.46
N VAL A 16 -1.15 -4.99 -2.15
CA VAL A 16 -0.29 -6.15 -1.88
C VAL A 16 0.47 -6.01 -0.56
N VAL A 17 1.05 -4.84 -0.28
CA VAL A 17 1.81 -4.62 0.97
C VAL A 17 0.96 -4.86 2.22
N PRO A 18 -0.26 -4.31 2.36
CA PRO A 18 -1.11 -4.65 3.50
C PRO A 18 -1.44 -6.14 3.59
N ALA A 19 -1.62 -6.82 2.46
CA ALA A 19 -1.90 -8.26 2.44
C ALA A 19 -0.72 -9.09 2.96
N THR A 20 0.52 -8.73 2.57
CA THR A 20 1.72 -9.40 3.11
C THR A 20 1.87 -9.18 4.62
N ILE A 21 1.56 -7.97 5.09
CA ILE A 21 1.59 -7.66 6.52
C ILE A 21 0.55 -8.50 7.27
N MET A 22 -0.70 -8.57 6.78
CA MET A 22 -1.73 -9.43 7.37
C MET A 22 -1.32 -10.89 7.39
N TYR A 23 -0.73 -11.40 6.30
CA TYR A 23 -0.23 -12.76 6.24
C TYR A 23 0.77 -13.04 7.37
N GLU A 24 1.76 -12.16 7.55
CA GLU A 24 2.78 -12.31 8.59
C GLU A 24 2.21 -12.27 10.01
N HIS A 25 1.13 -11.52 10.25
CA HIS A 25 0.48 -11.48 11.55
C HIS A 25 -0.43 -12.69 11.83
N LEU A 26 -1.03 -13.24 10.78
CA LEU A 26 -2.06 -14.30 10.95
C LEU A 26 -1.49 -15.73 10.83
N LYS A 27 -0.36 -15.92 10.13
CA LYS A 27 0.19 -17.26 9.82
C LYS A 27 0.50 -18.14 11.03
N ASP A 28 0.78 -17.54 12.19
CA ASP A 28 1.13 -18.28 13.40
C ASP A 28 -0.13 -18.91 14.06
N GLN A 29 -1.28 -18.27 13.90
CA GLN A 29 -2.56 -18.68 14.51
C GLN A 29 -3.48 -19.41 13.54
N PHE A 30 -3.39 -19.15 12.24
CA PHE A 30 -4.28 -19.65 11.19
C PHE A 30 -3.50 -20.32 10.06
N HIS A 31 -4.19 -21.14 9.26
CA HIS A 31 -3.67 -21.58 7.97
C HIS A 31 -3.94 -20.51 6.93
N VAL A 32 -2.95 -19.68 6.64
CA VAL A 32 -3.09 -18.54 5.72
C VAL A 32 -2.52 -18.88 4.35
N SER A 33 -3.27 -18.53 3.30
CA SER A 33 -2.84 -18.49 1.91
C SER A 33 -3.18 -17.14 1.29
N MET A 34 -2.54 -16.82 0.17
CA MET A 34 -2.80 -15.58 -0.56
C MET A 34 -3.17 -15.87 -2.00
N SER A 35 -4.02 -15.02 -2.56
CA SER A 35 -4.28 -15.00 -4.00
C SER A 35 -3.94 -13.65 -4.59
N THR A 36 -3.34 -13.65 -5.79
CA THR A 36 -2.91 -12.43 -6.47
C THR A 36 -3.03 -12.54 -7.99
N ASP A 37 -2.88 -11.42 -8.71
CA ASP A 37 -2.73 -11.38 -10.16
C ASP A 37 -1.25 -11.20 -10.58
N TYR A 38 -0.95 -11.28 -11.88
CA TYR A 38 0.42 -11.07 -12.37
C TYR A 38 1.00 -9.69 -12.05
N ARG A 39 0.17 -8.67 -11.89
CA ARG A 39 0.62 -7.33 -11.50
C ARG A 39 1.06 -7.30 -10.05
N GLY A 40 0.31 -7.98 -9.19
CA GLY A 40 0.62 -8.08 -7.77
C GLY A 40 1.86 -8.93 -7.48
N LEU A 41 2.17 -9.93 -8.34
CA LEU A 41 3.37 -10.75 -8.20
C LEU A 41 4.68 -9.96 -8.20
N LYS A 42 4.71 -8.78 -8.83
CA LYS A 42 5.89 -7.90 -8.84
C LYS A 42 6.30 -7.42 -7.46
N PHE A 43 5.40 -7.48 -6.48
CA PHE A 43 5.59 -7.02 -5.11
C PHE A 43 5.66 -8.18 -4.11
N LEU A 44 5.74 -9.43 -4.58
CA LEU A 44 5.70 -10.63 -3.76
C LEU A 44 6.90 -11.54 -4.04
N ASN A 45 7.52 -12.01 -2.98
CA ASN A 45 8.44 -13.14 -3.08
C ASN A 45 7.61 -14.45 -3.09
N LYS A 46 7.65 -15.18 -4.23
CA LYS A 46 6.84 -16.39 -4.44
C LYS A 46 7.19 -17.52 -3.47
N ASP A 47 8.43 -17.60 -3.04
CA ASP A 47 8.90 -18.67 -2.16
C ASP A 47 8.49 -18.45 -0.70
N LYS A 48 8.14 -17.22 -0.35
CA LYS A 48 7.77 -16.84 1.01
C LYS A 48 6.31 -17.08 1.34
N TYR A 49 5.42 -17.05 0.34
CA TYR A 49 3.97 -17.07 0.53
C TYR A 49 3.34 -18.24 -0.20
N ASN A 50 2.33 -18.88 0.43
CA ASN A 50 1.48 -19.86 -0.26
C ASN A 50 0.53 -19.10 -1.21
N LEU A 51 0.91 -19.02 -2.49
CA LEU A 51 0.28 -18.16 -3.49
C LEU A 51 -0.54 -18.95 -4.51
N GLU A 52 -1.76 -18.46 -4.78
CA GLU A 52 -2.60 -18.85 -5.92
C GLU A 52 -2.77 -17.67 -6.87
N ILE A 53 -2.66 -17.94 -8.18
CA ILE A 53 -2.73 -16.89 -9.21
C ILE A 53 -4.12 -16.87 -9.85
N PHE A 54 -4.81 -15.74 -9.71
CA PHE A 54 -6.04 -15.42 -10.41
C PHE A 54 -5.80 -14.20 -11.30
N ASN A 55 -5.57 -14.43 -12.58
CA ASN A 55 -5.31 -13.32 -13.50
C ASN A 55 -6.61 -12.68 -13.96
N VAL A 56 -7.02 -11.63 -13.26
CA VAL A 56 -8.21 -10.84 -13.59
C VAL A 56 -7.78 -9.65 -14.46
N ILE A 57 -8.28 -9.62 -15.69
CA ILE A 57 -8.03 -8.52 -16.63
C ILE A 57 -9.01 -7.38 -16.33
N PRO A 58 -8.55 -6.12 -16.23
CA PRO A 58 -9.44 -4.98 -16.07
C PRO A 58 -10.46 -4.90 -17.22
N ILE A 59 -11.70 -4.54 -16.89
CA ILE A 59 -12.75 -4.37 -17.90
C ILE A 59 -12.36 -3.23 -18.83
N SER A 60 -12.30 -3.52 -20.13
CA SER A 60 -12.05 -2.53 -21.18
C SER A 60 -13.29 -1.65 -21.37
N LYS A 61 -13.07 -0.40 -21.78
CA LYS A 61 -14.15 0.49 -22.20
C LYS A 61 -14.72 0.14 -23.58
N ASN A 62 -14.09 -0.78 -24.31
CA ASN A 62 -14.56 -1.20 -25.63
C ASN A 62 -15.75 -2.16 -25.47
N ILE A 63 -16.93 -1.69 -25.90
CA ILE A 63 -18.20 -2.43 -25.82
C ILE A 63 -18.15 -3.75 -26.62
N LEU A 64 -17.40 -3.81 -27.71
CA LEU A 64 -17.27 -5.02 -28.52
C LEU A 64 -16.58 -6.18 -27.79
N LEU A 65 -15.74 -5.86 -26.82
CA LEU A 65 -15.06 -6.85 -25.97
C LEU A 65 -15.89 -7.27 -24.74
N LEU A 66 -17.00 -6.60 -24.50
CA LEU A 66 -17.80 -6.80 -23.28
C LEU A 66 -18.31 -8.24 -23.12
N PRO A 67 -18.88 -8.90 -24.16
CA PRO A 67 -19.35 -10.29 -24.04
C PRO A 67 -18.21 -11.26 -23.65
N PHE A 68 -17.05 -11.10 -24.28
CA PHE A 68 -15.87 -11.91 -23.98
C PHE A 68 -15.38 -11.68 -22.53
N GLN A 69 -15.38 -10.44 -22.08
CA GLN A 69 -14.97 -10.10 -20.71
C GLN A 69 -15.94 -10.66 -19.67
N ILE A 70 -17.26 -10.62 -19.94
CA ILE A 70 -18.28 -11.23 -19.09
C ILE A 70 -18.05 -12.74 -18.99
N PHE A 71 -17.83 -13.41 -20.14
CA PHE A 71 -17.53 -14.84 -20.14
C PHE A 71 -16.27 -15.17 -19.31
N LEU A 72 -15.22 -14.38 -19.47
CA LEU A 72 -13.98 -14.56 -18.68
C LEU A 72 -14.21 -14.36 -17.18
N ILE A 73 -15.03 -13.38 -16.80
CA ILE A 73 -15.38 -13.14 -15.39
C ILE A 73 -16.17 -14.33 -14.84
N ILE A 74 -17.15 -14.85 -15.58
CA ILE A 74 -17.94 -16.03 -15.17
C ILE A 74 -17.02 -17.24 -15.01
N TYR A 75 -16.12 -17.48 -15.97
CA TYR A 75 -15.10 -18.54 -15.86
C TYR A 75 -14.26 -18.40 -14.58
N LEU A 76 -13.78 -17.17 -14.28
CA LEU A 76 -12.98 -16.91 -13.08
C LEU A 76 -13.79 -17.09 -11.78
N ILE A 77 -15.09 -16.78 -11.79
CA ILE A 77 -15.97 -17.04 -10.64
C ILE A 77 -16.11 -18.55 -10.43
N ILE A 78 -16.34 -19.33 -11.47
CA ILE A 78 -16.44 -20.79 -11.39
C ILE A 78 -15.11 -21.39 -10.89
N LYS A 79 -13.98 -20.96 -11.45
CA LYS A 79 -12.64 -21.35 -10.98
C LYS A 79 -12.47 -21.02 -9.49
N SER A 80 -12.91 -19.83 -9.06
CA SER A 80 -12.83 -19.39 -7.66
C SER A 80 -13.70 -20.25 -6.74
N ILE A 81 -14.91 -20.64 -7.17
CA ILE A 81 -15.80 -21.54 -6.41
C ILE A 81 -15.13 -22.89 -6.20
N ILE A 82 -14.60 -23.50 -7.27
CA ILE A 82 -13.91 -24.79 -7.21
C ILE A 82 -12.70 -24.70 -6.28
N PHE A 83 -11.91 -23.65 -6.41
CA PHE A 83 -10.72 -23.41 -5.59
C PHE A 83 -11.08 -23.26 -4.10
N LEU A 84 -12.02 -22.38 -3.75
CA LEU A 84 -12.43 -22.14 -2.37
C LEU A 84 -12.97 -23.40 -1.69
N ARG A 85 -13.76 -24.22 -2.41
CA ARG A 85 -14.26 -25.51 -1.94
C ARG A 85 -13.13 -26.53 -1.73
N LYS A 86 -12.24 -26.67 -2.72
CA LYS A 86 -11.11 -27.62 -2.66
C LYS A 86 -10.18 -27.31 -1.50
N GLN A 87 -9.87 -26.03 -1.29
CA GLN A 87 -9.00 -25.58 -0.20
C GLN A 87 -9.71 -25.56 1.16
N LYS A 88 -11.04 -25.70 1.18
CA LYS A 88 -11.88 -25.59 2.40
C LYS A 88 -11.63 -24.27 3.13
N VAL A 89 -11.73 -23.15 2.40
CA VAL A 89 -11.51 -21.82 2.95
C VAL A 89 -12.68 -21.44 3.85
N ASP A 90 -12.39 -21.05 5.09
CA ASP A 90 -13.40 -20.62 6.07
C ASP A 90 -13.65 -19.12 6.02
N ILE A 91 -12.59 -18.35 5.73
CA ILE A 91 -12.60 -16.88 5.76
C ILE A 91 -11.87 -16.35 4.52
N LEU A 92 -12.50 -15.41 3.83
CA LEU A 92 -11.89 -14.60 2.78
C LEU A 92 -11.66 -13.17 3.29
N ILE A 93 -10.41 -12.67 3.19
CA ILE A 93 -10.08 -11.27 3.46
C ILE A 93 -9.68 -10.63 2.13
N SER A 94 -10.34 -9.53 1.74
CA SER A 94 -10.01 -8.80 0.52
C SER A 94 -9.40 -7.44 0.84
N THR A 95 -8.23 -7.15 0.25
CA THR A 95 -7.62 -5.81 0.30
C THR A 95 -8.09 -4.89 -0.82
N GLY A 96 -9.10 -5.33 -1.60
CA GLY A 96 -9.66 -4.58 -2.71
C GLY A 96 -8.97 -4.82 -4.07
N GLY A 97 -9.29 -3.96 -5.04
CA GLY A 97 -8.82 -4.10 -6.42
C GLY A 97 -9.69 -5.05 -7.28
N TYR A 98 -9.52 -4.99 -8.60
CA TYR A 98 -10.29 -5.82 -9.55
C TYR A 98 -10.10 -7.32 -9.34
N MET A 99 -8.95 -7.70 -8.91
CA MET A 99 -8.54 -9.09 -8.72
C MET A 99 -9.41 -9.78 -7.66
N SER A 100 -9.90 -9.06 -6.65
CA SER A 100 -10.74 -9.61 -5.60
C SER A 100 -12.17 -9.97 -6.06
N LEU A 101 -12.64 -9.42 -7.20
CA LEU A 101 -14.02 -9.56 -7.63
C LEU A 101 -14.49 -11.03 -7.80
N PRO A 102 -13.80 -11.93 -8.54
CA PRO A 102 -14.26 -13.31 -8.67
C PRO A 102 -14.29 -14.07 -7.34
N LEU A 103 -13.27 -13.88 -6.50
CA LEU A 103 -13.17 -14.54 -5.21
C LEU A 103 -14.23 -14.03 -4.22
N CYS A 104 -14.49 -12.73 -4.17
CA CYS A 104 -15.53 -12.16 -3.31
C CYS A 104 -16.94 -12.57 -3.76
N LEU A 105 -17.21 -12.70 -5.09
CA LEU A 105 -18.47 -13.24 -5.59
C LEU A 105 -18.61 -14.72 -5.25
N ALA A 106 -17.55 -15.50 -5.44
CA ALA A 106 -17.53 -16.93 -5.09
C ALA A 106 -17.73 -17.15 -3.59
N SER A 107 -17.11 -16.34 -2.72
CA SER A 107 -17.30 -16.44 -1.26
C SER A 107 -18.75 -16.17 -0.86
N LYS A 108 -19.41 -15.20 -1.51
CA LYS A 108 -20.84 -14.93 -1.29
C LYS A 108 -21.72 -16.12 -1.69
N ILE A 109 -21.44 -16.75 -2.86
CA ILE A 109 -22.19 -17.93 -3.34
C ILE A 109 -22.01 -19.11 -2.39
N LEU A 110 -20.82 -19.27 -1.81
CA LEU A 110 -20.48 -20.37 -0.90
C LEU A 110 -20.79 -20.06 0.57
N SER A 111 -21.33 -18.89 0.90
CA SER A 111 -21.55 -18.43 2.28
C SER A 111 -20.28 -18.43 3.14
N ILE A 112 -19.12 -18.21 2.51
CA ILE A 112 -17.84 -18.04 3.20
C ILE A 112 -17.77 -16.63 3.80
N LYS A 113 -17.33 -16.49 5.05
CA LYS A 113 -17.21 -15.20 5.73
C LYS A 113 -16.25 -14.28 4.97
N LEU A 114 -16.77 -13.14 4.52
CA LEU A 114 -16.00 -12.11 3.80
C LEU A 114 -15.68 -10.95 4.72
N PHE A 115 -14.39 -10.63 4.86
CA PHE A 115 -13.91 -9.41 5.48
C PHE A 115 -13.24 -8.53 4.43
N LEU A 116 -13.42 -7.21 4.56
CA LEU A 116 -12.76 -6.24 3.71
C LEU A 116 -11.72 -5.47 4.51
N PHE A 117 -10.69 -4.99 3.82
CA PHE A 117 -9.68 -4.11 4.39
C PHE A 117 -9.54 -2.86 3.54
N GLU A 118 -9.69 -1.69 4.17
CA GLU A 118 -9.54 -0.38 3.53
C GLU A 118 -8.57 0.50 4.33
N PRO A 119 -7.31 0.55 3.94
CA PRO A 119 -6.32 1.38 4.62
C PRO A 119 -6.43 2.87 4.28
N ASN A 120 -7.11 3.21 3.17
CA ASN A 120 -7.23 4.59 2.72
C ASN A 120 -8.38 5.32 3.40
N MET A 121 -8.27 6.65 3.47
CA MET A 121 -9.34 7.53 3.97
C MET A 121 -10.48 7.74 2.95
N VAL A 122 -10.45 7.02 1.83
CA VAL A 122 -11.51 7.00 0.81
C VAL A 122 -11.88 5.55 0.51
N LEU A 123 -13.16 5.23 0.53
CA LEU A 123 -13.63 3.88 0.25
C LEU A 123 -13.35 3.48 -1.20
N GLY A 124 -12.55 2.45 -1.39
CA GLY A 124 -12.23 1.89 -2.71
C GLY A 124 -13.46 1.28 -3.40
N ARG A 125 -13.51 1.38 -4.73
CA ARG A 125 -14.68 0.94 -5.54
C ARG A 125 -15.01 -0.54 -5.37
N SER A 126 -14.01 -1.39 -5.28
CA SER A 126 -14.21 -2.83 -5.04
C SER A 126 -14.82 -3.06 -3.65
N ASN A 127 -14.28 -2.45 -2.61
CA ASN A 127 -14.80 -2.55 -1.25
C ASN A 127 -16.24 -2.00 -1.16
N LYS A 128 -16.54 -0.87 -1.83
CA LYS A 128 -17.89 -0.33 -1.92
C LYS A 128 -18.89 -1.31 -2.53
N PHE A 129 -18.48 -2.07 -3.55
CA PHE A 129 -19.34 -3.07 -4.19
C PHE A 129 -19.69 -4.23 -3.26
N PHE A 130 -18.73 -4.68 -2.44
CA PHE A 130 -18.90 -5.84 -1.56
C PHE A 130 -19.35 -5.51 -0.14
N ILE A 131 -19.46 -4.22 0.22
CA ILE A 131 -19.77 -3.81 1.59
C ILE A 131 -21.10 -4.39 2.12
N LYS A 132 -22.09 -4.57 1.25
CA LYS A 132 -23.36 -5.23 1.62
C LYS A 132 -23.14 -6.68 2.06
N SER A 133 -22.20 -7.36 1.43
CA SER A 133 -21.99 -8.81 1.58
C SER A 133 -20.88 -9.17 2.58
N CYS A 134 -20.10 -8.21 3.06
CA CYS A 134 -19.06 -8.49 4.05
C CYS A 134 -19.61 -8.53 5.46
N GLU A 135 -18.92 -9.26 6.35
CA GLU A 135 -19.17 -9.24 7.79
C GLU A 135 -18.75 -7.89 8.38
N LYS A 136 -17.49 -7.52 8.20
CA LYS A 136 -16.90 -6.26 8.64
C LYS A 136 -15.90 -5.74 7.58
N ILE A 137 -15.64 -4.43 7.65
CA ILE A 137 -14.56 -3.78 6.93
C ILE A 137 -13.59 -3.14 7.93
N PHE A 138 -12.33 -3.55 7.89
CA PHE A 138 -11.29 -3.02 8.76
C PHE A 138 -10.74 -1.73 8.15
N CYS A 139 -10.74 -0.66 8.92
CA CYS A 139 -10.29 0.67 8.52
C CYS A 139 -9.42 1.31 9.61
N TYR A 140 -8.63 2.31 9.27
CA TYR A 140 -7.84 3.08 10.26
C TYR A 140 -8.63 4.24 10.89
N SER A 141 -9.85 4.50 10.40
CA SER A 141 -10.74 5.54 10.92
C SER A 141 -12.20 5.14 10.70
N ASN A 142 -13.10 5.67 11.50
CA ASN A 142 -14.54 5.61 11.25
C ASN A 142 -15.02 6.68 10.26
N LYS A 143 -14.16 7.65 9.90
CA LYS A 143 -14.45 8.75 8.97
C LYS A 143 -13.86 8.49 7.60
N ILE A 144 -14.37 7.48 6.90
CA ILE A 144 -13.95 7.13 5.54
C ILE A 144 -14.81 7.89 4.53
N LYS A 145 -14.18 8.64 3.64
CA LYS A 145 -14.88 9.39 2.58
C LYS A 145 -15.60 8.45 1.61
N ASN A 146 -16.77 8.84 1.15
CA ASN A 146 -17.63 8.06 0.25
C ASN A 146 -18.15 6.74 0.85
N PHE A 147 -18.11 6.59 2.17
CA PHE A 147 -18.66 5.44 2.86
C PHE A 147 -20.19 5.60 2.94
N PRO A 148 -20.99 4.57 2.58
CA PRO A 148 -22.45 4.65 2.67
C PRO A 148 -22.92 4.58 4.12
N ASP A 149 -23.70 5.57 4.59
CA ASP A 149 -24.14 5.69 5.99
C ASP A 149 -24.86 4.44 6.51
N LYS A 150 -25.66 3.78 5.67
CA LYS A 150 -26.40 2.55 6.03
C LYS A 150 -25.54 1.34 6.37
N TYR A 151 -24.23 1.40 6.21
CA TYR A 151 -23.29 0.32 6.51
C TYR A 151 -22.20 0.74 7.50
N ILE A 152 -22.37 1.86 8.17
CA ILE A 152 -21.37 2.40 9.11
C ILE A 152 -21.08 1.43 10.27
N ASP A 153 -22.08 0.64 10.66
CA ASP A 153 -21.99 -0.42 11.65
C ASP A 153 -21.02 -1.55 11.25
N LYS A 154 -20.71 -1.69 9.97
CA LYS A 154 -19.74 -2.65 9.46
C LYS A 154 -18.30 -2.21 9.62
N ILE A 155 -18.04 -0.93 9.88
CA ILE A 155 -16.67 -0.46 10.13
C ILE A 155 -16.16 -1.06 11.44
N SER A 156 -14.96 -1.65 11.35
CA SER A 156 -14.15 -2.02 12.50
C SER A 156 -12.87 -1.22 12.44
N VAL A 157 -12.74 -0.24 13.33
CA VAL A 157 -11.53 0.59 13.40
C VAL A 157 -10.43 -0.22 14.05
N ILE A 158 -9.29 -0.31 13.38
CA ILE A 158 -8.09 -0.96 13.87
C ILE A 158 -6.91 0.01 13.89
N SER A 159 -5.93 -0.25 14.72
CA SER A 159 -4.64 0.43 14.64
C SER A 159 -3.98 0.18 13.29
N ALA A 160 -3.11 1.10 12.86
CA ALA A 160 -2.40 0.95 11.61
C ALA A 160 -1.66 -0.38 11.55
N LEU A 161 -1.89 -1.14 10.48
CA LEU A 161 -1.29 -2.45 10.28
C LEU A 161 0.14 -2.28 9.74
N LEU A 162 1.13 -2.61 10.58
CA LEU A 162 2.55 -2.45 10.27
C LEU A 162 3.25 -3.81 10.16
N ARG A 163 4.38 -3.86 9.46
CA ARG A 163 5.27 -5.03 9.45
C ARG A 163 5.75 -5.31 10.88
N LYS A 164 5.85 -6.58 11.29
CA LYS A 164 6.22 -6.98 12.67
C LYS A 164 7.47 -6.25 13.18
N LYS A 165 8.48 -6.08 12.35
CA LYS A 165 9.73 -5.41 12.71
C LYS A 165 9.60 -3.93 13.10
N PHE A 166 8.51 -3.25 12.73
CA PHE A 166 8.28 -1.86 13.13
C PHE A 166 7.94 -1.74 14.61
N TYR A 167 7.32 -2.76 15.20
CA TYR A 167 6.96 -2.74 16.63
C TYR A 167 8.17 -2.78 17.57
N ASP A 168 9.30 -3.32 17.08
CA ASP A 168 10.56 -3.40 17.83
C ASP A 168 11.54 -2.28 17.46
N ALA A 169 11.15 -1.38 16.55
CA ALA A 169 12.02 -0.33 16.04
C ALA A 169 12.23 0.78 17.08
N LYS A 170 13.48 1.19 17.21
CA LYS A 170 13.84 2.42 17.95
C LYS A 170 13.98 3.57 16.96
N LYS A 171 13.56 4.76 17.40
CA LYS A 171 13.79 6.00 16.63
C LYS A 171 15.30 6.31 16.63
N ALA A 172 15.77 6.96 15.54
CA ALA A 172 17.10 7.53 15.54
C ALA A 172 17.22 8.63 16.59
N ASP A 173 18.35 8.67 17.30
CA ASP A 173 18.65 9.76 18.22
C ASP A 173 18.77 11.07 17.42
N ASP A 174 18.36 12.17 18.05
CA ASP A 174 18.53 13.52 17.49
C ASP A 174 20.02 13.81 17.29
N ILE A 175 20.39 14.16 16.06
CA ILE A 175 21.78 14.43 15.70
C ILE A 175 21.94 15.94 15.48
N ASP A 176 22.68 16.60 16.35
CA ASP A 176 22.98 18.04 16.26
C ASP A 176 23.53 18.42 14.85
N ASN A 177 22.92 19.44 14.23
CA ASN A 177 23.30 20.04 12.95
C ASN A 177 23.41 19.10 11.74
N LYS A 178 22.90 17.86 11.82
CA LYS A 178 22.87 16.91 10.71
C LYS A 178 21.44 16.62 10.31
N ILE A 179 21.14 16.73 9.03
CA ILE A 179 19.83 16.34 8.49
C ILE A 179 20.00 15.09 7.65
N SER A 180 19.30 14.03 8.06
CA SER A 180 19.14 12.81 7.27
C SER A 180 17.77 12.83 6.62
N LEU A 181 17.75 13.12 5.32
CA LEU A 181 16.52 13.25 4.51
C LEU A 181 16.22 11.96 3.77
N LEU A 182 15.06 11.37 4.01
CA LEU A 182 14.53 10.23 3.26
C LEU A 182 13.56 10.71 2.18
N ILE A 183 13.71 10.22 0.95
CA ILE A 183 12.85 10.57 -0.18
C ILE A 183 12.32 9.28 -0.79
N ILE A 184 11.01 9.03 -0.68
CA ILE A 184 10.38 7.81 -1.16
C ILE A 184 9.09 8.07 -1.93
N GLY A 185 8.95 7.41 -3.06
CA GLY A 185 7.76 7.49 -3.92
C GLY A 185 6.73 6.38 -3.67
N GLY A 186 6.97 5.52 -2.68
CA GLY A 186 6.17 4.31 -2.45
C GLY A 186 6.50 3.18 -3.44
N SER A 187 5.64 2.18 -3.53
CA SER A 187 5.89 0.94 -4.31
C SER A 187 6.12 1.13 -5.81
N GLN A 188 5.80 2.28 -6.36
CA GLN A 188 5.98 2.59 -7.79
C GLN A 188 7.08 3.63 -8.05
N GLY A 189 7.73 4.11 -6.99
CA GLY A 189 8.66 5.22 -7.05
C GLY A 189 7.95 6.55 -7.36
N ALA A 190 8.69 7.63 -7.36
CA ALA A 190 8.20 8.95 -7.79
C ALA A 190 9.29 9.68 -8.58
N LYS A 191 9.38 9.39 -9.88
CA LYS A 191 10.36 10.02 -10.80
C LYS A 191 10.41 11.54 -10.71
N ILE A 192 9.28 12.16 -10.36
CA ILE A 192 9.23 13.61 -10.23
C ILE A 192 10.13 14.13 -9.10
N PHE A 193 10.35 13.33 -8.06
CA PHE A 193 11.25 13.73 -6.97
C PHE A 193 12.69 13.83 -7.43
N ASP A 194 13.08 13.12 -8.49
CA ASP A 194 14.44 13.17 -9.05
C ASP A 194 14.78 14.55 -9.61
N SER A 195 13.78 15.38 -9.95
CA SER A 195 13.95 16.73 -10.45
C SER A 195 13.41 17.81 -9.51
N LEU A 196 12.21 17.60 -8.96
CA LEU A 196 11.46 18.60 -8.19
C LEU A 196 12.23 19.13 -6.97
N ILE A 197 12.97 18.26 -6.30
CA ILE A 197 13.60 18.58 -5.02
C ILE A 197 15.06 19.00 -5.12
N LYS A 198 15.69 18.94 -6.31
CA LYS A 198 17.12 19.24 -6.50
C LYS A 198 17.51 20.63 -5.97
N SER A 199 16.73 21.66 -6.28
CA SER A 199 16.98 23.04 -5.80
C SER A 199 16.90 23.14 -4.28
N SER A 200 15.89 22.54 -3.67
CA SER A 200 15.71 22.54 -2.22
C SER A 200 16.85 21.79 -1.51
N ILE A 201 17.31 20.69 -2.08
CA ILE A 201 18.46 19.92 -1.55
C ILE A 201 19.73 20.77 -1.57
N ILE A 202 19.99 21.51 -2.67
CA ILE A 202 21.14 22.43 -2.76
C ILE A 202 21.06 23.51 -1.68
N GLU A 203 19.91 24.13 -1.48
CA GLU A 203 19.75 25.17 -0.46
C GLU A 203 19.90 24.62 0.98
N LEU A 204 19.40 23.43 1.24
CA LEU A 204 19.59 22.76 2.54
C LEU A 204 21.05 22.41 2.79
N SER A 205 21.78 21.92 1.78
CA SER A 205 23.19 21.53 1.93
C SER A 205 24.13 22.71 2.19
N LYS A 206 23.74 23.95 1.87
CA LYS A 206 24.49 25.16 2.24
C LYS A 206 24.42 25.49 3.72
N LYS A 207 23.36 25.03 4.41
CA LYS A 207 23.06 25.39 5.81
C LYS A 207 23.32 24.26 6.79
N TYR A 208 23.19 23.01 6.34
CA TYR A 208 23.25 21.84 7.19
C TYR A 208 24.14 20.76 6.58
N TYR A 209 24.76 19.95 7.40
CA TYR A 209 25.35 18.69 6.94
C TYR A 209 24.22 17.74 6.55
N LEU A 210 24.06 17.52 5.25
CA LEU A 210 22.94 16.79 4.68
C LEU A 210 23.37 15.40 4.22
N LYS A 211 22.62 14.35 4.67
CA LYS A 211 22.66 13.02 4.12
C LYS A 211 21.31 12.70 3.48
N VAL A 212 21.32 12.26 2.22
CA VAL A 212 20.10 11.96 1.48
C VAL A 212 19.99 10.47 1.18
N TYR A 213 18.87 9.87 1.58
CA TYR A 213 18.45 8.53 1.16
C TYR A 213 17.33 8.70 0.14
N GLN A 214 17.57 8.37 -1.13
CA GLN A 214 16.57 8.61 -2.17
C GLN A 214 16.23 7.37 -2.95
N GLN A 215 14.91 7.07 -3.00
CA GLN A 215 14.37 6.08 -3.90
C GLN A 215 14.36 6.63 -5.33
N THR A 216 15.00 5.91 -6.26
CA THR A 216 14.99 6.21 -7.70
C THR A 216 15.02 4.91 -8.50
N ASN A 217 14.71 4.97 -9.78
CA ASN A 217 14.81 3.82 -10.67
C ASN A 217 16.18 3.75 -11.36
N SER A 218 16.49 2.60 -11.96
CA SER A 218 17.74 2.35 -12.66
C SER A 218 18.06 3.37 -13.78
N ILE A 219 17.03 3.95 -14.40
CA ILE A 219 17.20 4.90 -15.52
C ILE A 219 17.82 6.22 -15.03
N ASN A 220 17.36 6.72 -13.88
CA ASN A 220 17.79 8.02 -13.36
C ASN A 220 18.95 7.90 -12.36
N PHE A 221 19.40 6.68 -12.08
CA PHE A 221 20.41 6.41 -11.05
C PHE A 221 21.72 7.15 -11.29
N GLU A 222 22.29 7.05 -12.48
CA GLU A 222 23.58 7.68 -12.82
C GLU A 222 23.48 9.21 -12.87
N GLU A 223 22.35 9.76 -13.34
CA GLU A 223 22.13 11.22 -13.34
C GLU A 223 22.09 11.76 -11.91
N LEU A 224 21.34 11.11 -11.02
CA LEU A 224 21.25 11.54 -9.62
C LEU A 224 22.59 11.36 -8.88
N LYS A 225 23.28 10.25 -9.11
CA LYS A 225 24.61 10.00 -8.55
C LYS A 225 25.59 11.11 -8.94
N LYS A 226 25.61 11.49 -10.22
CA LYS A 226 26.41 12.61 -10.70
C LYS A 226 26.02 13.92 -10.02
N PHE A 227 24.71 14.22 -9.94
CA PHE A 227 24.19 15.42 -9.29
C PHE A 227 24.67 15.56 -7.84
N TYR A 228 24.54 14.49 -7.03
CA TYR A 228 24.96 14.52 -5.63
C TYR A 228 26.47 14.63 -5.47
N ASN A 229 27.26 13.95 -6.30
CA ASN A 229 28.72 14.06 -6.31
C ASN A 229 29.19 15.48 -6.69
N ASP A 230 28.63 16.08 -7.75
CA ASP A 230 28.97 17.43 -8.22
C ASP A 230 28.65 18.51 -7.14
N LYS A 231 27.72 18.23 -6.25
CA LYS A 231 27.33 19.12 -5.14
C LYS A 231 27.97 18.75 -3.81
N ASN A 232 28.81 17.72 -3.79
CA ASN A 232 29.49 17.21 -2.59
C ASN A 232 28.51 16.89 -1.43
N ILE A 233 27.34 16.32 -1.78
CA ILE A 233 26.29 15.93 -0.83
C ILE A 233 26.40 14.42 -0.58
N ASN A 234 26.38 14.01 0.69
CA ASN A 234 26.37 12.60 1.06
C ASN A 234 25.02 11.96 0.71
N PHE A 235 25.02 10.83 0.01
CA PHE A 235 23.78 10.18 -0.46
C PHE A 235 23.88 8.66 -0.50
N GLU A 236 22.69 8.04 -0.49
CA GLU A 236 22.47 6.63 -0.77
C GLU A 236 21.24 6.51 -1.68
N LEU A 237 21.43 5.98 -2.91
CA LEU A 237 20.35 5.75 -3.86
C LEU A 237 19.93 4.29 -3.80
N PHE A 238 18.61 4.05 -3.89
CA PHE A 238 18.05 2.70 -3.93
C PHE A 238 16.80 2.66 -4.83
N ASP A 239 16.46 1.49 -5.38
CA ASP A 239 15.22 1.29 -6.12
C ASP A 239 14.11 0.84 -5.15
N PHE A 240 13.89 -0.44 -5.00
CA PHE A 240 12.96 -0.99 -4.00
C PHE A 240 13.75 -1.56 -2.83
N ASN A 241 13.41 -1.13 -1.62
CA ASN A 241 14.05 -1.63 -0.40
C ASN A 241 13.02 -2.35 0.48
N GLU A 242 13.18 -3.66 0.62
CA GLU A 242 12.34 -4.45 1.54
C GLU A 242 12.58 -4.06 3.01
N ASP A 243 13.77 -3.55 3.32
CA ASP A 243 14.14 -3.08 4.66
C ASP A 243 14.11 -1.56 4.80
N ILE A 244 13.03 -0.95 4.32
CA ILE A 244 12.80 0.51 4.42
C ILE A 244 12.84 1.01 5.88
N LEU A 245 12.54 0.15 6.85
CA LEU A 245 12.61 0.48 8.27
C LEU A 245 13.99 1.00 8.68
N ASN A 246 15.06 0.37 8.22
CA ASN A 246 16.43 0.80 8.53
C ASN A 246 16.71 2.22 8.01
N LEU A 247 16.20 2.59 6.84
CA LEU A 247 16.33 3.94 6.28
C LEU A 247 15.45 4.95 7.02
N MET A 248 14.20 4.57 7.35
CA MET A 248 13.30 5.41 8.14
C MET A 248 13.89 5.70 9.52
N SER A 249 14.46 4.69 10.19
CA SER A 249 15.06 4.84 11.53
C SER A 249 16.33 5.71 11.54
N LYS A 250 17.02 5.85 10.41
CA LYS A 250 18.22 6.69 10.25
C LYS A 250 17.89 8.11 9.79
N SER A 251 16.62 8.44 9.57
CA SER A 251 16.20 9.70 8.98
C SER A 251 15.51 10.61 9.99
N ASN A 252 15.71 11.93 9.85
CA ASN A 252 15.06 12.95 10.69
C ASN A 252 13.79 13.49 10.05
N ILE A 253 13.70 13.47 8.73
CA ILE A 253 12.56 13.96 7.94
C ILE A 253 12.40 13.12 6.67
N CYS A 254 11.15 12.97 6.20
CA CYS A 254 10.84 12.23 5.00
C CYS A 254 10.04 13.09 3.99
N ILE A 255 10.38 13.01 2.71
CA ILE A 255 9.53 13.48 1.60
C ILE A 255 8.92 12.25 0.94
N THR A 256 7.59 12.21 0.81
CA THR A 256 6.93 10.99 0.35
C THR A 256 5.66 11.24 -0.43
N ARG A 257 5.23 10.24 -1.22
CA ARG A 257 3.85 10.10 -1.67
C ARG A 257 2.96 9.68 -0.49
N ALA A 258 1.68 10.05 -0.53
CA ALA A 258 0.74 9.79 0.54
C ALA A 258 0.05 8.42 0.45
N GLY A 259 0.84 7.36 0.30
CA GLY A 259 0.34 5.98 0.41
C GLY A 259 -0.03 5.65 1.86
N ALA A 260 -1.18 4.99 2.08
CA ALA A 260 -1.71 4.73 3.42
C ALA A 260 -0.73 3.96 4.32
N SER A 261 -0.08 2.90 3.80
CA SER A 261 0.90 2.12 4.58
C SER A 261 2.14 2.93 4.91
N THR A 262 2.66 3.71 3.95
CA THR A 262 3.86 4.52 4.17
C THR A 262 3.62 5.60 5.23
N LEU A 263 2.49 6.32 5.14
CA LEU A 263 2.15 7.33 6.16
C LEU A 263 1.97 6.71 7.54
N ALA A 264 1.32 5.54 7.62
CA ALA A 264 1.16 4.81 8.87
C ALA A 264 2.51 4.40 9.50
N GLU A 265 3.46 3.92 8.67
CA GLU A 265 4.81 3.56 9.09
C GLU A 265 5.58 4.78 9.62
N LEU A 266 5.54 5.91 8.89
CA LEU A 266 6.19 7.16 9.29
C LEU A 266 5.63 7.72 10.60
N VAL A 267 4.31 7.73 10.73
CA VAL A 267 3.63 8.21 11.95
C VAL A 267 3.97 7.33 13.16
N TYR A 268 4.00 6.02 12.98
CA TYR A 268 4.38 5.09 14.05
C TYR A 268 5.81 5.35 14.58
N LEU A 269 6.74 5.64 13.67
CA LEU A 269 8.13 5.98 14.02
C LEU A 269 8.30 7.43 14.52
N ASN A 270 7.23 8.22 14.59
CA ASN A 270 7.31 9.67 14.83
C ASN A 270 8.28 10.38 13.86
N LEU A 271 8.40 9.90 12.62
CA LEU A 271 9.23 10.51 11.60
C LEU A 271 8.44 11.60 10.85
N PRO A 272 8.76 12.90 11.06
CA PRO A 272 8.09 13.99 10.40
C PRO A 272 8.16 13.84 8.88
N CYS A 273 7.08 14.16 8.16
CA CYS A 273 7.13 14.05 6.71
C CYS A 273 6.41 15.17 5.97
N ILE A 274 6.91 15.47 4.78
CA ILE A 274 6.23 16.28 3.77
C ILE A 274 5.57 15.31 2.80
N ALA A 275 4.25 15.21 2.89
CA ALA A 275 3.45 14.38 2.01
C ALA A 275 3.12 15.15 0.72
N ILE A 276 3.50 14.59 -0.43
CA ILE A 276 3.20 15.13 -1.76
C ILE A 276 2.26 14.15 -2.47
N PRO A 277 0.92 14.32 -2.33
CA PRO A 277 -0.05 13.42 -2.91
C PRO A 277 0.08 13.34 -4.44
N LEU A 278 -0.12 12.14 -5.00
CA LEU A 278 -0.16 11.96 -6.45
C LEU A 278 -1.45 12.57 -7.01
N PRO A 279 -1.40 13.59 -7.90
CA PRO A 279 -2.60 14.28 -8.41
C PRO A 279 -3.57 13.35 -9.15
N THR A 280 -3.04 12.31 -9.81
CA THR A 280 -3.81 11.33 -10.58
C THR A 280 -4.27 10.13 -9.75
N SER A 281 -4.14 10.18 -8.41
CA SER A 281 -4.59 9.10 -7.54
C SER A 281 -6.10 8.92 -7.64
N LYS A 282 -6.55 7.65 -7.77
CA LYS A 282 -7.99 7.36 -7.92
C LYS A 282 -8.78 7.92 -6.75
N ASP A 283 -9.89 8.58 -7.08
CA ASP A 283 -10.79 9.16 -6.10
C ASP A 283 -10.08 10.08 -5.09
N ASN A 284 -8.90 10.63 -5.48
CA ASN A 284 -8.03 11.51 -4.69
C ASN A 284 -7.58 10.91 -3.34
N HIS A 285 -7.49 9.58 -3.25
CA HIS A 285 -7.22 8.89 -1.98
C HIS A 285 -5.91 9.31 -1.31
N GLN A 286 -4.85 9.65 -2.10
CA GLN A 286 -3.58 10.08 -1.48
C GLN A 286 -3.71 11.42 -0.77
N PHE A 287 -4.45 12.38 -1.35
CA PHE A 287 -4.70 13.65 -0.68
C PHE A 287 -5.50 13.44 0.62
N GLU A 288 -6.54 12.63 0.59
CA GLU A 288 -7.35 12.35 1.78
C GLU A 288 -6.55 11.62 2.88
N ASN A 289 -5.66 10.72 2.51
CA ASN A 289 -4.71 10.09 3.44
C ASN A 289 -3.81 11.13 4.10
N ALA A 290 -3.15 11.99 3.29
CA ALA A 290 -2.29 13.05 3.80
C ALA A 290 -3.06 14.02 4.70
N PHE A 291 -4.27 14.40 4.31
CA PHE A 291 -5.12 15.33 5.05
C PHE A 291 -5.56 14.77 6.41
N PHE A 292 -5.85 13.47 6.48
CA PHE A 292 -6.16 12.82 7.74
C PHE A 292 -5.01 12.95 8.74
N TYR A 293 -3.79 12.60 8.33
CA TYR A 293 -2.61 12.69 9.21
C TYR A 293 -2.17 14.14 9.47
N ASN A 294 -2.40 15.07 8.53
CA ASN A 294 -2.14 16.49 8.73
C ASN A 294 -3.03 17.08 9.84
N LYS A 295 -4.31 16.72 9.86
CA LYS A 295 -5.25 17.18 10.90
C LYS A 295 -4.84 16.80 12.33
N ILE A 296 -4.08 15.74 12.49
CA ILE A 296 -3.57 15.28 13.78
C ILE A 296 -2.09 15.65 13.99
N GLY A 297 -1.55 16.54 13.15
CA GLY A 297 -0.22 17.12 13.32
C GLY A 297 0.95 16.23 12.90
N CYS A 298 0.68 15.13 12.14
CA CYS A 298 1.72 14.14 11.82
C CYS A 298 2.52 14.45 10.55
N ASN A 299 2.03 15.34 9.66
CA ASN A 299 2.71 15.67 8.42
C ASN A 299 2.33 17.06 7.88
N TRP A 300 3.16 17.57 6.96
CA TRP A 300 2.81 18.70 6.09
C TRP A 300 2.35 18.18 4.72
N ILE A 301 1.47 18.93 4.07
CA ILE A 301 1.00 18.61 2.72
C ILE A 301 1.55 19.65 1.76
N LEU A 302 2.20 19.17 0.70
CA LEU A 302 2.62 19.98 -0.43
C LEU A 302 1.95 19.45 -1.71
N ASN A 303 1.20 20.31 -2.39
CA ASN A 303 0.58 19.92 -3.65
C ASN A 303 1.65 19.90 -4.76
N GLN A 304 1.57 18.88 -5.61
CA GLN A 304 2.34 18.83 -6.83
C GLN A 304 1.59 19.67 -7.88
N ASN A 305 2.12 20.83 -8.23
CA ASN A 305 1.62 21.69 -9.32
C ASN A 305 2.21 21.23 -10.67
#